data_04696ae86179fda05baf3b92cac7185e
#
_entry.id   04696ae86179fda05baf3b92cac7185e
#
_cell.length_a   1.000
_cell.length_b   1.000
_cell.length_c   1.000
_cell.angle_alpha   90.00
_cell.angle_beta   90.00
_cell.angle_gamma   90.00
#
_symmetry.space_group_name_H-M   'P 1'
#
loop_
_entity.id
_entity.type
_entity.pdbx_description
1 polymer ?
#
loop_
_entity_poly.entity_id
_entity_poly.type
_entity_poly.pdbx_seq_one_letter_code
_entity_poly.pdbx_strand_id
1 'polypeptide(L)'
;MCKILLVICLLLANVGADASVLGIFEDTNFPVGISGERDGVHRMEVINGELYAATEKGIYKYSESANSWSIWALEDVNVIDFKVNGDEAVAIIVPQDQKGFRAVQLARLIRFNRNQSEWEDIMDADMGYYYHEQFLTYVMRLAQHPSKPQTLMVAAYPGIWISEDFGATWNFKIDYLYGYNENQFLGWHPANDNVMFYTSESPIFAAQILRSENGGNNWDIINPDPKGDNSCHYLAFDPDNADHILYSGEGCIFESNNCGKTWQCVYRQEDLKDETEIGYAYNVMFDPENTNIVYCVGACQIHQDIHIFKSSDKGKTWARIARSNLFDTHEYWPYESVLINGKLYIYTQKGVFTYNLDNNSGIENIKADNNDGAETLYDLMGRRVDTPNPGTIYVQSGKKIMIK
;
A
#
# COMPACT_ATOMS: atom_id res chain seq x y z
N MET A 1 -2.11 54.38 0.97
CA MET A 1 -1.03 53.60 0.32
C MET A 1 -0.49 52.42 1.16
N CYS A 2 -1.01 52.15 2.36
CA CYS A 2 -0.48 51.08 3.24
C CYS A 2 -1.31 49.80 3.28
N LYS A 3 -2.49 49.75 2.64
CA LYS A 3 -3.36 48.54 2.62
C LYS A 3 -3.19 47.62 1.41
N ILE A 4 -2.51 48.09 0.36
CA ILE A 4 -2.27 47.30 -0.87
C ILE A 4 -1.01 46.46 -0.73
N LEU A 5 -0.06 46.83 0.12
CA LEU A 5 1.18 46.08 0.33
C LEU A 5 0.99 44.78 1.18
N LEU A 6 -0.05 44.78 2.03
CA LEU A 6 -0.32 43.59 2.91
C LEU A 6 -1.04 42.46 2.18
N VAL A 7 -1.80 42.78 1.14
CA VAL A 7 -2.51 41.77 0.32
C VAL A 7 -1.57 41.08 -0.66
N ILE A 8 -0.54 41.80 -1.15
CA ILE A 8 0.47 41.21 -2.05
C ILE A 8 1.43 40.26 -1.30
N CYS A 9 1.73 40.55 -0.03
CA CYS A 9 2.56 39.65 0.79
C CYS A 9 1.83 38.36 1.21
N LEU A 10 0.50 38.37 1.32
CA LEU A 10 -0.31 37.18 1.63
C LEU A 10 -0.58 36.29 0.39
N LEU A 11 -0.60 36.89 -0.81
CA LEU A 11 -0.72 36.14 -2.06
C LEU A 11 0.60 35.51 -2.52
N LEU A 12 1.75 36.07 -2.13
CA LEU A 12 3.07 35.50 -2.43
C LEU A 12 3.50 34.43 -1.41
N ALA A 13 2.86 34.33 -0.25
CA ALA A 13 3.13 33.30 0.73
C ALA A 13 2.46 31.95 0.39
N ASN A 14 1.45 31.92 -0.49
CA ASN A 14 0.76 30.70 -0.89
C ASN A 14 1.23 30.11 -2.24
N VAL A 15 2.09 30.78 -2.98
CA VAL A 15 2.63 30.28 -4.27
C VAL A 15 4.00 29.60 -4.10
N GLY A 16 4.61 29.67 -2.91
CA GLY A 16 5.97 29.17 -2.65
C GLY A 16 6.06 27.79 -2.02
N ALA A 17 4.95 27.14 -1.67
CA ALA A 17 5.00 25.87 -0.92
C ALA A 17 5.04 24.62 -1.80
N ASP A 18 4.75 24.73 -3.08
CA ASP A 18 4.48 23.55 -3.94
C ASP A 18 5.66 23.08 -4.81
N ALA A 19 6.69 23.88 -4.99
CA ALA A 19 7.83 23.49 -5.83
C ALA A 19 8.85 22.57 -5.13
N SER A 20 8.67 22.23 -3.85
CA SER A 20 9.70 21.57 -3.03
C SER A 20 9.42 20.12 -2.64
N VAL A 21 8.39 19.49 -3.17
CA VAL A 21 7.93 18.15 -2.72
C VAL A 21 8.18 17.05 -3.75
N LEU A 22 9.05 17.30 -4.74
CA LEU A 22 9.52 16.20 -5.60
C LEU A 22 10.38 15.26 -4.78
N GLY A 23 9.90 14.02 -4.60
CA GLY A 23 10.63 12.96 -3.93
C GLY A 23 11.50 12.18 -4.92
N ILE A 24 12.62 11.69 -4.46
CA ILE A 24 13.45 10.76 -5.21
C ILE A 24 12.92 9.36 -4.93
N PHE A 25 12.32 8.74 -5.96
CA PHE A 25 11.91 7.36 -5.94
C PHE A 25 12.96 6.54 -6.67
N GLU A 26 13.50 5.52 -6.01
CA GLU A 26 14.53 4.67 -6.56
C GLU A 26 13.92 3.35 -7.05
N ASP A 27 14.32 2.92 -8.24
CA ASP A 27 13.93 1.62 -8.80
C ASP A 27 14.67 0.50 -8.06
N THR A 28 13.93 -0.52 -7.64
CA THR A 28 14.50 -1.72 -7.00
C THR A 28 14.97 -2.76 -8.01
N ASN A 29 14.98 -2.46 -9.31
CA ASN A 29 15.22 -3.41 -10.39
C ASN A 29 14.28 -4.63 -10.33
N PHE A 30 13.00 -4.38 -10.02
CA PHE A 30 11.99 -5.42 -10.00
C PHE A 30 11.90 -6.08 -11.38
N PRO A 31 11.84 -7.43 -11.48
CA PRO A 31 11.88 -8.10 -12.76
C PRO A 31 10.68 -7.68 -13.62
N VAL A 32 10.99 -6.94 -14.70
CA VAL A 32 10.01 -6.42 -15.65
C VAL A 32 9.53 -7.57 -16.56
N GLY A 33 8.25 -7.69 -16.76
CA GLY A 33 7.61 -8.74 -17.57
C GLY A 33 6.29 -9.17 -16.95
N ILE A 34 5.95 -8.52 -15.86
CA ILE A 34 4.63 -8.58 -15.26
C ILE A 34 3.72 -7.79 -16.18
N SER A 35 2.68 -8.42 -16.70
CA SER A 35 1.81 -7.79 -17.68
C SER A 35 1.21 -6.51 -17.12
N GLY A 36 1.23 -5.44 -17.88
CA GLY A 36 0.68 -4.14 -17.50
C GLY A 36 -0.86 -4.09 -17.52
N GLU A 37 -1.51 -5.22 -17.43
CA GLU A 37 -2.96 -5.30 -17.31
C GLU A 37 -3.32 -5.42 -15.83
N ARG A 38 -4.36 -4.73 -15.39
CA ARG A 38 -4.89 -4.62 -14.02
C ARG A 38 -5.20 -5.94 -13.29
N ASP A 39 -4.80 -7.07 -13.85
CA ASP A 39 -5.42 -8.35 -13.63
C ASP A 39 -4.68 -9.29 -12.69
N GLY A 40 -3.52 -8.91 -12.22
CA GLY A 40 -2.77 -9.68 -11.25
C GLY A 40 -2.39 -8.83 -10.06
N VAL A 41 -3.22 -8.76 -9.05
CA VAL A 41 -2.83 -8.12 -7.81
C VAL A 41 -1.81 -8.96 -7.12
N HIS A 42 -0.63 -8.44 -7.19
CA HIS A 42 0.51 -8.99 -6.51
C HIS A 42 0.58 -8.39 -5.11
N ARG A 43 1.04 -9.18 -4.19
CA ARG A 43 1.20 -8.80 -2.79
C ARG A 43 2.66 -8.72 -2.42
N MET A 44 2.98 -7.76 -1.56
CA MET A 44 4.26 -7.71 -0.88
C MET A 44 4.09 -8.20 0.56
N GLU A 45 5.00 -9.04 1.00
CA GLU A 45 5.05 -9.56 2.36
C GLU A 45 6.42 -9.27 2.98
N VAL A 46 6.39 -8.89 4.25
CA VAL A 46 7.61 -8.73 5.04
C VAL A 46 7.73 -9.93 5.98
N ILE A 47 8.68 -10.79 5.70
CA ILE A 47 8.90 -12.01 6.47
C ILE A 47 10.28 -11.92 7.14
N ASN A 48 10.32 -11.89 8.46
CA ASN A 48 11.56 -11.73 9.24
C ASN A 48 12.41 -10.52 8.83
N GLY A 49 11.75 -9.41 8.46
CA GLY A 49 12.41 -8.17 8.04
C GLY A 49 12.90 -8.18 6.58
N GLU A 50 12.65 -9.22 5.82
CA GLU A 50 12.98 -9.33 4.40
C GLU A 50 11.73 -9.14 3.54
N LEU A 51 11.88 -8.49 2.38
CA LEU A 51 10.78 -8.19 1.48
C LEU A 51 10.61 -9.28 0.43
N TYR A 52 9.38 -9.73 0.26
CA TYR A 52 8.97 -10.68 -0.75
C TYR A 52 7.82 -10.11 -1.58
N ALA A 53 7.69 -10.55 -2.82
CA ALA A 53 6.60 -10.17 -3.71
C ALA A 53 6.02 -11.38 -4.43
N ALA A 54 4.71 -11.55 -4.33
CA ALA A 54 3.96 -12.44 -5.20
C ALA A 54 3.79 -11.79 -6.58
N THR A 55 4.01 -12.53 -7.64
CA THR A 55 3.99 -12.03 -9.02
C THR A 55 3.37 -13.03 -9.98
N GLU A 56 3.12 -12.62 -11.23
CA GLU A 56 2.71 -13.54 -12.31
C GLU A 56 3.76 -14.63 -12.64
N LYS A 57 4.97 -14.48 -12.15
CA LYS A 57 6.10 -15.35 -12.46
C LYS A 57 6.67 -16.09 -11.25
N GLY A 58 5.95 -16.06 -10.13
CA GLY A 58 6.35 -16.69 -8.90
C GLY A 58 6.49 -15.74 -7.73
N ILE A 59 7.08 -16.21 -6.65
CA ILE A 59 7.39 -15.41 -5.47
C ILE A 59 8.85 -15.02 -5.54
N TYR A 60 9.11 -13.71 -5.51
CA TYR A 60 10.45 -13.15 -5.52
C TYR A 60 10.83 -12.62 -4.14
N LYS A 61 12.12 -12.68 -3.85
CA LYS A 61 12.74 -12.09 -2.66
C LYS A 61 13.65 -10.96 -3.07
N TYR A 62 13.56 -9.84 -2.36
CA TYR A 62 14.42 -8.68 -2.57
C TYR A 62 15.71 -8.76 -1.74
N SER A 63 16.80 -8.38 -2.36
CA SER A 63 18.08 -8.15 -1.70
C SER A 63 18.42 -6.67 -1.73
N GLU A 64 18.34 -5.98 -0.61
CA GLU A 64 18.66 -4.55 -0.52
C GLU A 64 20.13 -4.28 -0.87
N SER A 65 21.07 -5.10 -0.39
CA SER A 65 22.50 -4.92 -0.65
C SER A 65 22.88 -5.07 -2.12
N ALA A 66 22.14 -5.88 -2.89
CA ALA A 66 22.36 -6.09 -4.30
C ALA A 66 21.43 -5.24 -5.19
N ASN A 67 20.45 -4.55 -4.59
CA ASN A 67 19.34 -3.89 -5.28
C ASN A 67 18.74 -4.74 -6.39
N SER A 68 18.36 -5.97 -6.05
CA SER A 68 17.87 -6.94 -7.03
C SER A 68 16.91 -7.95 -6.42
N TRP A 69 16.10 -8.54 -7.29
CA TRP A 69 15.14 -9.58 -6.94
C TRP A 69 15.60 -10.94 -7.45
N SER A 70 15.34 -11.98 -6.71
CA SER A 70 15.59 -13.37 -7.10
C SER A 70 14.36 -14.21 -6.83
N ILE A 71 14.14 -15.23 -7.69
CA ILE A 71 13.04 -16.18 -7.47
C ILE A 71 13.25 -16.91 -6.15
N TRP A 72 12.22 -16.98 -5.33
CA TRP A 72 12.22 -17.69 -4.05
C TRP A 72 11.43 -18.98 -4.13
N ALA A 73 10.23 -18.95 -4.75
CA ALA A 73 9.36 -20.11 -4.93
C ALA A 73 8.40 -19.94 -6.10
N LEU A 74 7.78 -21.04 -6.53
CA LEU A 74 6.72 -21.10 -7.55
C LEU A 74 7.12 -20.39 -8.86
N GLU A 75 8.35 -20.67 -9.34
CA GLU A 75 8.84 -20.13 -10.61
C GLU A 75 7.87 -20.46 -11.76
N ASP A 76 7.60 -19.42 -12.60
CA ASP A 76 6.64 -19.46 -13.71
C ASP A 76 5.18 -19.75 -13.32
N VAL A 77 4.81 -19.59 -12.04
CA VAL A 77 3.43 -19.68 -11.56
C VAL A 77 2.91 -18.28 -11.25
N ASN A 78 1.67 -17.98 -11.65
CA ASN A 78 1.01 -16.74 -11.27
C ASN A 78 0.51 -16.86 -9.82
N VAL A 79 1.12 -16.08 -8.92
CA VAL A 79 0.83 -16.08 -7.48
C VAL A 79 0.21 -14.75 -7.10
N ILE A 80 -0.99 -14.78 -6.50
CA ILE A 80 -1.72 -13.58 -6.06
C ILE A 80 -1.32 -13.19 -4.63
N ASP A 81 -1.32 -14.13 -3.71
CA ASP A 81 -1.04 -13.92 -2.29
C ASP A 81 -0.38 -15.17 -1.70
N PHE A 82 0.36 -15.02 -0.63
CA PHE A 82 0.99 -16.14 0.06
C PHE A 82 1.26 -15.83 1.53
N LYS A 83 1.38 -16.86 2.35
CA LYS A 83 1.77 -16.77 3.75
C LYS A 83 2.76 -17.88 4.07
N VAL A 84 3.66 -17.60 5.02
CA VAL A 84 4.74 -18.50 5.41
C VAL A 84 4.73 -18.73 6.91
N ASN A 85 4.97 -19.99 7.31
CA ASN A 85 5.13 -20.37 8.71
C ASN A 85 6.28 -21.37 8.83
N GLY A 86 7.46 -20.88 9.20
CA GLY A 86 8.67 -21.68 9.20
C GLY A 86 9.02 -22.19 7.80
N ASP A 87 8.96 -23.52 7.62
CA ASP A 87 9.27 -24.16 6.33
C ASP A 87 8.00 -24.51 5.52
N GLU A 88 6.82 -24.12 5.99
CA GLU A 88 5.55 -24.30 5.30
C GLU A 88 5.11 -23.00 4.64
N ALA A 89 4.43 -23.10 3.52
CA ALA A 89 3.85 -21.95 2.83
C ALA A 89 2.46 -22.30 2.26
N VAL A 90 1.57 -21.33 2.27
CA VAL A 90 0.27 -21.38 1.58
C VAL A 90 0.23 -20.24 0.57
N ALA A 91 -0.25 -20.52 -0.63
CA ALA A 91 -0.34 -19.53 -1.70
C ALA A 91 -1.69 -19.61 -2.43
N ILE A 92 -2.11 -18.45 -2.92
CA ILE A 92 -3.19 -18.34 -3.92
C ILE A 92 -2.53 -18.29 -5.28
N ILE A 93 -2.84 -19.23 -6.15
CA ILE A 93 -2.32 -19.29 -7.51
C ILE A 93 -3.43 -19.22 -8.54
N VAL A 94 -3.08 -18.77 -9.74
CA VAL A 94 -3.98 -18.69 -10.90
C VAL A 94 -3.43 -19.56 -12.02
N PRO A 95 -4.27 -20.33 -12.74
CA PRO A 95 -3.84 -21.06 -13.93
C PRO A 95 -3.21 -20.14 -14.98
N GLN A 96 -2.07 -20.54 -15.55
CA GLN A 96 -1.22 -19.72 -16.45
C GLN A 96 -1.91 -19.21 -17.73
N ASP A 97 -2.95 -19.88 -18.18
CA ASP A 97 -3.71 -19.57 -19.39
C ASP A 97 -4.81 -18.51 -19.14
N GLN A 98 -4.99 -18.10 -17.90
CA GLN A 98 -6.04 -17.17 -17.49
C GLN A 98 -5.44 -15.78 -17.20
N LYS A 99 -6.07 -14.77 -17.80
CA LYS A 99 -5.73 -13.36 -17.60
C LYS A 99 -6.99 -12.57 -17.26
N GLY A 100 -6.78 -11.46 -16.60
CA GLY A 100 -7.85 -10.55 -16.32
C GLY A 100 -8.69 -10.92 -15.12
N PHE A 101 -9.76 -10.17 -14.90
CA PHE A 101 -10.76 -10.40 -13.86
C PHE A 101 -11.22 -11.88 -13.75
N ARG A 102 -11.13 -12.65 -14.86
CA ARG A 102 -11.44 -14.08 -14.85
C ARG A 102 -10.38 -14.92 -14.15
N ALA A 103 -9.18 -14.43 -14.01
CA ALA A 103 -8.11 -15.19 -13.37
C ALA A 103 -8.44 -15.53 -11.91
N VAL A 104 -8.93 -14.54 -11.15
CA VAL A 104 -9.32 -14.73 -9.75
C VAL A 104 -10.47 -15.71 -9.58
N GLN A 105 -11.34 -15.82 -10.61
CA GLN A 105 -12.47 -16.76 -10.61
C GLN A 105 -12.02 -18.22 -10.61
N LEU A 106 -10.80 -18.50 -11.07
CA LEU A 106 -10.23 -19.83 -11.18
C LEU A 106 -9.05 -20.05 -10.24
N ALA A 107 -8.81 -19.12 -9.33
CA ALA A 107 -7.70 -19.20 -8.39
C ALA A 107 -7.83 -20.43 -7.48
N ARG A 108 -6.68 -20.98 -7.08
CA ARG A 108 -6.57 -22.14 -6.22
C ARG A 108 -5.73 -21.82 -4.99
N LEU A 109 -6.07 -22.46 -3.87
CA LEU A 109 -5.24 -22.50 -2.68
C LEU A 109 -4.34 -23.72 -2.73
N ILE A 110 -3.05 -23.49 -2.57
CA ILE A 110 -2.07 -24.57 -2.50
C ILE A 110 -1.21 -24.41 -1.24
N ARG A 111 -0.74 -25.52 -0.69
CA ARG A 111 0.18 -25.55 0.44
C ARG A 111 1.43 -26.33 0.08
N PHE A 112 2.59 -25.84 0.51
CA PHE A 112 3.84 -26.55 0.41
C PHE A 112 3.92 -27.62 1.51
N ASN A 113 3.95 -28.89 1.10
CA ASN A 113 4.12 -30.01 2.00
C ASN A 113 5.62 -30.33 2.14
N ARG A 114 6.21 -29.95 3.27
CA ARG A 114 7.64 -30.16 3.54
C ARG A 114 8.05 -31.64 3.45
N ASN A 115 7.21 -32.56 3.92
CA ASN A 115 7.54 -33.99 3.96
C ASN A 115 7.65 -34.58 2.57
N GLN A 116 6.92 -34.04 1.61
CA GLN A 116 6.89 -34.48 0.22
C GLN A 116 7.73 -33.58 -0.69
N SER A 117 8.11 -32.39 -0.22
CA SER A 117 8.74 -31.33 -1.01
C SER A 117 7.90 -30.93 -2.24
N GLU A 118 6.59 -30.96 -2.11
CA GLU A 118 5.63 -30.70 -3.17
C GLU A 118 4.54 -29.75 -2.70
N TRP A 119 3.91 -29.07 -3.68
CA TRP A 119 2.73 -28.26 -3.45
C TRP A 119 1.48 -29.10 -3.66
N GLU A 120 0.57 -29.07 -2.71
CA GLU A 120 -0.71 -29.77 -2.75
C GLU A 120 -1.88 -28.78 -2.79
N ASP A 121 -2.94 -29.09 -3.52
CA ASP A 121 -4.19 -28.33 -3.52
C ASP A 121 -4.92 -28.55 -2.19
N ILE A 122 -5.28 -27.46 -1.52
CA ILE A 122 -5.93 -27.47 -0.21
C ILE A 122 -7.29 -26.79 -0.23
N MET A 123 -7.89 -26.63 -1.40
CA MET A 123 -9.24 -26.10 -1.52
C MET A 123 -10.25 -27.02 -0.86
N ASP A 124 -11.10 -26.45 -0.01
CA ASP A 124 -12.30 -27.16 0.45
C ASP A 124 -13.29 -27.35 -0.71
N ALA A 125 -14.01 -28.45 -0.72
CA ALA A 125 -14.96 -28.78 -1.78
C ALA A 125 -16.10 -27.75 -1.92
N ASP A 126 -16.42 -27.05 -0.83
CA ASP A 126 -17.46 -26.03 -0.78
C ASP A 126 -16.93 -24.62 -1.12
N MET A 127 -15.63 -24.47 -1.37
CA MET A 127 -15.02 -23.22 -1.85
C MET A 127 -15.19 -23.07 -3.35
N GLY A 128 -16.40 -22.78 -3.79
CA GLY A 128 -16.69 -22.52 -5.21
C GLY A 128 -18.07 -23.01 -5.64
N TYR A 129 -18.38 -22.81 -6.90
CA TYR A 129 -19.60 -23.28 -7.52
C TYR A 129 -19.44 -23.53 -9.02
N TYR A 130 -20.33 -24.34 -9.58
CA TYR A 130 -20.35 -24.59 -11.01
C TYR A 130 -21.18 -23.55 -11.76
N TYR A 131 -20.58 -22.94 -12.79
CA TYR A 131 -21.26 -22.09 -13.73
C TYR A 131 -20.89 -22.53 -15.15
N HIS A 132 -21.87 -22.98 -15.95
CA HIS A 132 -21.66 -23.54 -17.31
C HIS A 132 -20.51 -24.52 -17.39
N GLU A 133 -20.53 -25.56 -16.58
CA GLU A 133 -19.49 -26.61 -16.52
C GLU A 133 -18.11 -26.17 -15.99
N GLN A 134 -17.92 -24.90 -15.65
CA GLN A 134 -16.70 -24.38 -15.06
C GLN A 134 -16.86 -24.20 -13.54
N PHE A 135 -15.90 -24.70 -12.77
CA PHE A 135 -15.87 -24.50 -11.34
C PHE A 135 -15.19 -23.17 -11.00
N LEU A 136 -15.95 -22.25 -10.42
CA LEU A 136 -15.50 -20.89 -10.06
C LEU A 136 -15.28 -20.79 -8.56
N THR A 137 -14.12 -20.30 -8.14
CA THR A 137 -13.67 -20.29 -6.74
C THR A 137 -13.57 -18.89 -6.13
N TYR A 138 -13.25 -17.87 -6.91
CA TYR A 138 -13.08 -16.50 -6.43
C TYR A 138 -12.21 -16.40 -5.17
N VAL A 139 -11.03 -16.99 -5.18
CA VAL A 139 -10.07 -16.85 -4.07
C VAL A 139 -9.32 -15.54 -4.25
N MET A 140 -9.49 -14.62 -3.31
CA MET A 140 -9.04 -13.23 -3.49
C MET A 140 -7.94 -12.81 -2.52
N ARG A 141 -8.02 -13.22 -1.27
CA ARG A 141 -7.16 -12.71 -0.22
C ARG A 141 -6.86 -13.79 0.82
N LEU A 142 -5.62 -13.80 1.29
CA LEU A 142 -5.15 -14.67 2.36
C LEU A 142 -4.61 -13.81 3.50
N ALA A 143 -4.97 -14.15 4.73
CA ALA A 143 -4.44 -13.50 5.93
C ALA A 143 -3.91 -14.55 6.90
N GLN A 144 -2.84 -14.21 7.61
CA GLN A 144 -2.26 -15.02 8.68
C GLN A 144 -2.49 -14.32 10.01
N HIS A 145 -2.85 -15.09 11.04
CA HIS A 145 -3.08 -14.56 12.36
C HIS A 145 -1.77 -14.03 12.98
N PRO A 146 -1.74 -12.79 13.51
CA PRO A 146 -0.50 -12.16 13.92
C PRO A 146 0.24 -12.86 15.07
N SER A 147 -0.49 -13.56 15.96
CA SER A 147 0.09 -14.27 17.11
C SER A 147 -0.04 -15.80 17.04
N LYS A 148 -0.77 -16.32 16.03
CA LYS A 148 -1.01 -17.76 15.84
C LYS A 148 -0.72 -18.13 14.39
N PRO A 149 0.55 -18.31 14.01
CA PRO A 149 0.94 -18.44 12.60
C PRO A 149 0.35 -19.68 11.88
N GLN A 150 -0.19 -20.65 12.64
CA GLN A 150 -0.95 -21.77 12.07
C GLN A 150 -2.38 -21.41 11.66
N THR A 151 -2.87 -20.24 12.09
CA THR A 151 -4.23 -19.80 11.82
C THR A 151 -4.25 -18.90 10.60
N LEU A 152 -5.02 -19.29 9.59
CA LEU A 152 -5.20 -18.58 8.34
C LEU A 152 -6.67 -18.17 8.17
N MET A 153 -6.89 -17.09 7.45
CA MET A 153 -8.19 -16.67 6.97
C MET A 153 -8.11 -16.45 5.47
N VAL A 154 -9.11 -16.91 4.74
CA VAL A 154 -9.20 -16.71 3.29
C VAL A 154 -10.56 -16.17 2.90
N ALA A 155 -10.55 -15.21 1.99
CA ALA A 155 -11.74 -14.79 1.26
C ALA A 155 -11.84 -15.60 -0.03
N ALA A 156 -12.77 -16.57 -0.04
CA ALA A 156 -13.04 -17.47 -1.16
C ALA A 156 -14.53 -17.75 -1.21
N TYR A 157 -15.11 -17.86 -2.44
CA TYR A 157 -16.55 -18.11 -2.55
C TYR A 157 -17.01 -19.28 -1.67
N PRO A 158 -18.16 -19.20 -0.94
CA PRO A 158 -19.10 -18.08 -0.97
C PRO A 158 -18.80 -16.97 0.04
N GLY A 159 -17.67 -17.01 0.78
CA GLY A 159 -17.41 -16.00 1.78
C GLY A 159 -16.05 -16.13 2.48
N ILE A 160 -16.04 -16.08 3.80
CA ILE A 160 -14.82 -16.12 4.61
C ILE A 160 -14.70 -17.48 5.28
N TRP A 161 -13.48 -18.03 5.19
CA TRP A 161 -13.10 -19.31 5.78
C TRP A 161 -11.90 -19.14 6.70
N ILE A 162 -11.84 -19.94 7.77
CA ILE A 162 -10.72 -19.94 8.73
C ILE A 162 -10.18 -21.36 8.85
N SER A 163 -8.86 -21.48 8.79
CA SER A 163 -8.09 -22.68 9.13
C SER A 163 -7.30 -22.43 10.42
N GLU A 164 -7.25 -23.42 11.31
CA GLU A 164 -6.41 -23.38 12.52
C GLU A 164 -5.19 -24.33 12.42
N ASP A 165 -5.02 -24.97 11.27
CA ASP A 165 -4.01 -25.99 10.99
C ASP A 165 -3.24 -25.72 9.69
N PHE A 166 -3.01 -24.45 9.42
CA PHE A 166 -2.26 -23.95 8.26
C PHE A 166 -2.81 -24.45 6.92
N GLY A 167 -4.13 -24.46 6.78
CA GLY A 167 -4.82 -24.83 5.54
C GLY A 167 -5.10 -26.32 5.36
N ALA A 168 -4.84 -27.19 6.36
CA ALA A 168 -5.18 -28.60 6.26
C ALA A 168 -6.69 -28.82 6.32
N THR A 169 -7.39 -28.02 7.10
CA THR A 169 -8.86 -28.01 7.16
C THR A 169 -9.39 -26.57 7.19
N TRP A 170 -10.59 -26.38 6.65
CA TRP A 170 -11.22 -25.06 6.57
C TRP A 170 -12.59 -25.05 7.22
N ASN A 171 -12.92 -23.98 7.94
CA ASN A 171 -14.19 -23.75 8.60
C ASN A 171 -14.85 -22.51 7.99
N PHE A 172 -16.01 -22.70 7.38
CA PHE A 172 -16.83 -21.62 6.84
C PHE A 172 -17.37 -20.71 7.94
N LYS A 173 -17.29 -19.40 7.76
CA LYS A 173 -17.67 -18.41 8.76
C LYS A 173 -18.83 -17.53 8.35
N ILE A 174 -18.87 -17.05 7.13
CA ILE A 174 -19.92 -16.16 6.66
C ILE A 174 -20.07 -16.23 5.14
N ASP A 175 -21.29 -16.30 4.66
CA ASP A 175 -21.66 -16.15 3.25
C ASP A 175 -21.71 -14.66 2.91
N TYR A 176 -20.58 -14.14 2.48
CA TYR A 176 -20.46 -12.74 2.08
C TYR A 176 -19.21 -12.53 1.21
N LEU A 177 -19.42 -12.45 -0.09
CA LEU A 177 -18.42 -11.99 -1.05
C LEU A 177 -19.07 -10.95 -1.94
N TYR A 178 -19.04 -9.71 -1.48
CA TYR A 178 -19.39 -8.56 -2.29
C TYR A 178 -18.15 -7.71 -2.54
N GLY A 179 -17.93 -7.35 -3.82
CA GLY A 179 -16.81 -6.53 -4.25
C GLY A 179 -15.63 -7.39 -4.72
N TYR A 180 -15.35 -7.26 -5.98
CA TYR A 180 -14.29 -7.99 -6.68
C TYR A 180 -13.01 -7.17 -6.74
N ASN A 181 -12.69 -6.42 -5.69
CA ASN A 181 -11.46 -5.64 -5.67
C ASN A 181 -10.39 -6.32 -4.81
N GLU A 182 -9.26 -6.42 -5.39
CA GLU A 182 -8.07 -7.10 -4.91
C GLU A 182 -7.32 -6.29 -3.85
N ASN A 183 -7.64 -5.00 -3.69
CA ASN A 183 -7.04 -4.12 -2.69
C ASN A 183 -7.75 -4.15 -1.32
N GLN A 184 -8.51 -5.21 -1.05
CA GLN A 184 -9.28 -5.35 0.17
C GLN A 184 -8.39 -5.77 1.35
N PHE A 185 -8.72 -5.27 2.52
CA PHE A 185 -8.14 -5.77 3.76
C PHE A 185 -8.90 -7.03 4.21
N LEU A 186 -8.14 -8.05 4.60
CA LEU A 186 -8.62 -9.22 5.32
C LEU A 186 -7.67 -9.48 6.46
N GLY A 187 -8.15 -9.64 7.70
CA GLY A 187 -7.26 -9.94 8.79
C GLY A 187 -7.87 -9.79 10.18
N TRP A 188 -7.03 -10.09 11.16
CA TRP A 188 -7.33 -9.90 12.58
C TRP A 188 -6.85 -8.54 13.07
N HIS A 189 -7.49 -8.06 14.11
CA HIS A 189 -6.97 -6.97 14.91
C HIS A 189 -5.69 -7.44 15.64
N PRO A 190 -4.56 -6.73 15.52
CA PRO A 190 -3.27 -7.23 16.03
C PRO A 190 -3.22 -7.40 17.55
N ALA A 191 -4.05 -6.66 18.31
CA ALA A 191 -4.12 -6.72 19.77
C ALA A 191 -5.34 -7.50 20.30
N ASN A 192 -6.21 -8.05 19.44
CA ASN A 192 -7.40 -8.78 19.88
C ASN A 192 -7.77 -9.91 18.92
N ASP A 193 -7.43 -11.13 19.30
CA ASP A 193 -7.63 -12.36 18.53
C ASP A 193 -9.10 -12.63 18.10
N ASN A 194 -10.07 -12.05 18.81
CA ASN A 194 -11.48 -12.25 18.49
C ASN A 194 -12.03 -11.22 17.50
N VAL A 195 -11.28 -10.13 17.27
CA VAL A 195 -11.71 -9.08 16.36
C VAL A 195 -11.11 -9.29 14.98
N MET A 196 -11.98 -9.35 13.99
CA MET A 196 -11.63 -9.60 12.60
C MET A 196 -12.28 -8.57 11.69
N PHE A 197 -11.63 -8.31 10.57
CA PHE A 197 -12.12 -7.38 9.57
C PHE A 197 -11.98 -7.96 8.16
N TYR A 198 -12.97 -7.65 7.34
CA TYR A 198 -12.90 -7.78 5.90
C TYR A 198 -13.48 -6.50 5.29
N THR A 199 -12.78 -5.90 4.35
CA THR A 199 -13.26 -4.71 3.65
C THR A 199 -13.73 -5.07 2.25
N SER A 200 -14.70 -4.35 1.73
CA SER A 200 -15.19 -4.58 0.37
C SER A 200 -15.24 -3.28 -0.41
N GLU A 201 -15.03 -3.40 -1.69
CA GLU A 201 -15.35 -2.39 -2.68
C GLU A 201 -16.52 -2.89 -3.53
N SER A 202 -17.48 -2.04 -3.77
CA SER A 202 -18.57 -2.36 -4.69
C SER A 202 -18.84 -1.17 -5.59
N PRO A 203 -18.84 -1.36 -6.90
CA PRO A 203 -19.22 -0.29 -7.84
C PRO A 203 -20.69 0.09 -7.77
N ILE A 204 -21.50 -0.67 -7.01
CA ILE A 204 -22.96 -0.50 -6.94
C ILE A 204 -23.39 -0.07 -5.53
N PHE A 205 -22.61 -0.42 -4.50
CA PHE A 205 -22.91 -0.13 -3.10
C PHE A 205 -21.73 0.61 -2.48
N ALA A 206 -22.00 1.45 -1.48
CA ALA A 206 -20.93 2.08 -0.70
C ALA A 206 -19.98 1.06 -0.10
N ALA A 207 -18.73 1.49 0.17
CA ALA A 207 -17.74 0.68 0.86
C ALA A 207 -18.33 0.07 2.14
N GLN A 208 -18.02 -1.18 2.38
CA GLN A 208 -18.49 -1.90 3.58
C GLN A 208 -17.30 -2.49 4.32
N ILE A 209 -17.38 -2.44 5.64
CA ILE A 209 -16.48 -3.14 6.55
C ILE A 209 -17.28 -4.21 7.26
N LEU A 210 -16.92 -5.46 7.05
CA LEU A 210 -17.38 -6.56 7.85
C LEU A 210 -16.49 -6.66 9.08
N ARG A 211 -17.10 -6.67 10.26
CA ARG A 211 -16.40 -6.75 11.53
C ARG A 211 -17.00 -7.86 12.38
N SER A 212 -16.15 -8.74 12.86
CA SER A 212 -16.50 -9.71 13.91
C SER A 212 -15.80 -9.33 15.22
N GLU A 213 -16.43 -9.59 16.36
CA GLU A 213 -15.80 -9.46 17.69
C GLU A 213 -15.84 -10.77 18.49
N ASN A 214 -16.16 -11.88 17.85
CA ASN A 214 -16.30 -13.19 18.50
C ASN A 214 -15.70 -14.34 17.69
N GLY A 215 -14.55 -14.11 17.07
CA GLY A 215 -13.80 -15.13 16.33
C GLY A 215 -14.48 -15.57 15.04
N GLY A 216 -15.20 -14.67 14.36
CA GLY A 216 -15.87 -14.93 13.10
C GLY A 216 -17.22 -15.66 13.23
N ASN A 217 -17.77 -15.81 14.46
CA ASN A 217 -19.07 -16.47 14.63
C ASN A 217 -20.26 -15.58 14.24
N ASN A 218 -20.13 -14.27 14.42
CA ASN A 218 -21.08 -13.27 13.95
C ASN A 218 -20.30 -12.09 13.35
N TRP A 219 -20.93 -11.42 12.38
CA TRP A 219 -20.34 -10.30 11.68
C TRP A 219 -21.34 -9.15 11.58
N ASP A 220 -20.85 -7.94 11.86
CA ASP A 220 -21.57 -6.71 11.62
C ASP A 220 -21.14 -6.15 10.27
N ILE A 221 -22.09 -5.66 9.48
CA ILE A 221 -21.82 -4.95 8.22
C ILE A 221 -21.90 -3.47 8.51
N ILE A 222 -20.78 -2.78 8.38
CA ILE A 222 -20.63 -1.37 8.71
C ILE A 222 -20.41 -0.58 7.42
N ASN A 223 -21.21 0.45 7.21
CA ASN A 223 -20.94 1.46 6.19
C ASN A 223 -20.20 2.63 6.86
N PRO A 224 -18.90 2.79 6.63
CA PRO A 224 -18.12 3.85 7.27
C PRO A 224 -18.44 5.23 6.71
N ASP A 225 -18.89 5.32 5.46
CA ASP A 225 -19.25 6.58 4.79
C ASP A 225 -20.68 6.58 4.27
N PRO A 226 -21.65 7.10 5.06
CA PRO A 226 -23.02 7.18 4.62
C PRO A 226 -23.25 8.18 3.47
N LYS A 227 -22.27 8.99 3.11
CA LYS A 227 -22.39 9.97 2.03
C LYS A 227 -21.98 9.44 0.67
N GLY A 228 -21.25 8.32 0.62
CA GLY A 228 -20.55 8.12 -0.56
C GLY A 228 -20.30 6.76 -1.13
N ASP A 229 -19.70 6.82 -2.28
CA ASP A 229 -19.31 5.76 -3.17
C ASP A 229 -17.83 5.40 -2.95
N ASN A 230 -17.37 5.32 -1.70
CA ASN A 230 -15.95 5.11 -1.41
C ASN A 230 -15.60 3.63 -1.31
N SER A 231 -14.48 3.27 -1.91
CA SER A 231 -13.82 1.99 -1.68
C SER A 231 -13.12 2.00 -0.32
N CYS A 232 -13.13 0.88 0.39
CA CYS A 232 -12.28 0.69 1.57
C CYS A 232 -11.08 -0.18 1.18
N HIS A 233 -9.91 0.45 1.04
CA HIS A 233 -8.72 -0.23 0.56
C HIS A 233 -7.93 -0.91 1.69
N TYR A 234 -7.59 -0.18 2.73
CA TYR A 234 -6.69 -0.69 3.76
C TYR A 234 -7.06 -0.21 5.17
N LEU A 235 -6.81 -1.06 6.17
CA LEU A 235 -6.93 -0.72 7.59
C LEU A 235 -5.56 -0.65 8.22
N ALA A 236 -5.29 0.40 8.99
CA ALA A 236 -4.11 0.52 9.83
C ALA A 236 -4.52 0.60 11.31
N PHE A 237 -3.89 -0.22 12.13
CA PHE A 237 -4.15 -0.32 13.57
C PHE A 237 -3.09 0.46 14.33
N ASP A 238 -3.52 1.32 15.26
CA ASP A 238 -2.61 2.06 16.13
C ASP A 238 -1.93 1.09 17.11
N PRO A 239 -0.59 0.97 17.09
CA PRO A 239 0.10 0.04 18.00
C PRO A 239 -0.07 0.34 19.49
N ASP A 240 -0.36 1.60 19.85
CA ASP A 240 -0.51 2.03 21.25
C ASP A 240 -1.96 2.02 21.71
N ASN A 241 -2.93 1.96 20.82
CA ASN A 241 -4.34 2.07 21.15
C ASN A 241 -5.20 1.14 20.29
N ALA A 242 -5.59 0.02 20.87
CA ALA A 242 -6.41 -0.99 20.20
C ALA A 242 -7.78 -0.49 19.71
N ASP A 243 -8.29 0.61 20.24
CA ASP A 243 -9.56 1.19 19.80
C ASP A 243 -9.40 2.12 18.59
N HIS A 244 -8.15 2.57 18.31
CA HIS A 244 -7.86 3.50 17.22
C HIS A 244 -7.44 2.77 15.95
N ILE A 245 -8.22 2.96 14.90
CA ILE A 245 -8.01 2.36 13.57
C ILE A 245 -8.23 3.44 12.52
N LEU A 246 -7.37 3.46 11.52
CA LEU A 246 -7.55 4.29 10.32
C LEU A 246 -7.94 3.40 9.15
N TYR A 247 -8.80 3.90 8.26
CA TYR A 247 -8.95 3.29 6.95
C TYR A 247 -8.73 4.28 5.82
N SER A 248 -8.18 3.79 4.72
CA SER A 248 -7.96 4.54 3.49
C SER A 248 -8.92 4.11 2.39
N GLY A 249 -9.37 5.08 1.59
CA GLY A 249 -10.29 4.87 0.47
C GLY A 249 -10.16 5.93 -0.61
N GLU A 250 -11.09 5.98 -1.53
CA GLU A 250 -11.10 6.99 -2.58
C GLU A 250 -11.33 8.38 -2.01
N GLY A 251 -10.33 9.26 -2.15
CA GLY A 251 -10.39 10.65 -1.72
C GLY A 251 -10.68 10.86 -0.23
N CYS A 252 -10.50 9.84 0.60
CA CYS A 252 -10.83 9.95 2.01
C CYS A 252 -9.96 9.09 2.92
N ILE A 253 -9.82 9.55 4.17
CA ILE A 253 -9.30 8.76 5.28
C ILE A 253 -10.31 8.87 6.43
N PHE A 254 -10.64 7.78 7.04
CA PHE A 254 -11.56 7.69 8.17
C PHE A 254 -10.83 7.16 9.40
N GLU A 255 -11.33 7.55 10.55
CA GLU A 255 -10.85 7.17 11.87
C GLU A 255 -11.96 6.46 12.65
N SER A 256 -11.61 5.39 13.33
CA SER A 256 -12.40 4.81 14.41
C SER A 256 -11.65 4.94 15.72
N ASN A 257 -12.36 5.28 16.79
CA ASN A 257 -11.85 5.34 18.17
C ASN A 257 -12.58 4.33 19.08
N ASN A 258 -13.18 3.29 18.50
CA ASN A 258 -13.92 2.25 19.22
C ASN A 258 -13.78 0.89 18.54
N CYS A 259 -12.55 0.57 18.13
CA CYS A 259 -12.19 -0.70 17.51
C CYS A 259 -13.06 -1.03 16.27
N GLY A 260 -13.28 -0.04 15.39
CA GLY A 260 -13.97 -0.21 14.11
C GLY A 260 -15.50 -0.28 14.19
N LYS A 261 -16.13 -0.02 15.35
CA LYS A 261 -17.60 -0.04 15.48
C LYS A 261 -18.26 1.15 14.80
N THR A 262 -17.63 2.32 14.88
CA THR A 262 -18.09 3.53 14.18
C THR A 262 -16.91 4.28 13.60
N TRP A 263 -17.14 5.07 12.56
CA TRP A 263 -16.13 5.76 11.79
C TRP A 263 -16.50 7.22 11.60
N GLN A 264 -15.47 8.08 11.56
CA GLN A 264 -15.58 9.48 11.22
C GLN A 264 -14.55 9.86 10.16
N CYS A 265 -14.93 10.70 9.23
CA CYS A 265 -14.03 11.22 8.22
C CYS A 265 -13.04 12.22 8.86
N VAL A 266 -11.74 11.97 8.73
CA VAL A 266 -10.65 12.86 9.17
C VAL A 266 -9.98 13.59 8.02
N TYR A 267 -10.07 13.03 6.81
CA TYR A 267 -9.63 13.67 5.59
C TYR A 267 -10.62 13.34 4.46
N ARG A 268 -11.02 14.35 3.71
CA ARG A 268 -11.83 14.17 2.50
C ARG A 268 -11.41 15.19 1.46
N GLN A 269 -11.13 14.71 0.27
CA GLN A 269 -10.96 15.54 -0.89
C GLN A 269 -12.34 15.95 -1.43
N GLU A 270 -12.62 17.26 -1.43
CA GLU A 270 -13.88 17.79 -1.94
C GLU A 270 -13.81 18.15 -3.44
N ASP A 271 -12.63 18.47 -3.94
CA ASP A 271 -12.39 18.80 -5.36
C ASP A 271 -11.23 17.98 -5.94
N LEU A 272 -11.58 16.99 -6.76
CA LEU A 272 -10.63 16.11 -7.46
C LEU A 272 -9.79 16.83 -8.53
N LYS A 273 -9.96 18.13 -8.71
CA LYS A 273 -9.18 18.94 -9.66
C LYS A 273 -7.90 19.50 -9.07
N ASP A 274 -7.76 19.45 -7.76
CA ASP A 274 -6.55 19.91 -7.10
C ASP A 274 -5.50 18.79 -7.06
N GLU A 275 -4.39 18.98 -7.74
CA GLU A 275 -3.26 18.05 -7.78
C GLU A 275 -2.53 17.88 -6.44
N THR A 276 -2.84 18.76 -5.46
CA THR A 276 -2.26 18.69 -4.11
C THR A 276 -2.99 17.70 -3.21
N GLU A 277 -4.16 17.25 -3.61
CA GLU A 277 -5.05 16.41 -2.84
C GLU A 277 -4.78 14.90 -3.02
N ILE A 278 -5.19 14.11 -2.04
CA ILE A 278 -5.18 12.65 -2.15
C ILE A 278 -6.38 12.21 -3.00
N GLY A 279 -6.16 11.86 -4.27
CA GLY A 279 -7.24 11.34 -5.13
C GLY A 279 -7.65 9.93 -4.72
N TYR A 280 -6.66 9.06 -4.50
CA TYR A 280 -6.82 7.69 -4.01
C TYR A 280 -5.84 7.45 -2.89
N ALA A 281 -6.31 7.12 -1.70
CA ALA A 281 -5.51 6.65 -0.59
C ALA A 281 -5.50 5.11 -0.62
N TYR A 282 -4.38 4.51 -1.02
CA TYR A 282 -4.29 3.05 -1.13
C TYR A 282 -3.84 2.40 0.17
N ASN A 283 -2.71 2.82 0.71
CA ASN A 283 -2.17 2.25 1.93
C ASN A 283 -1.95 3.33 2.98
N VAL A 284 -2.56 3.15 4.13
CA VAL A 284 -2.30 3.91 5.35
C VAL A 284 -1.53 3.01 6.32
N MET A 285 -0.49 3.53 6.98
CA MET A 285 0.36 2.73 7.87
C MET A 285 0.98 3.58 8.98
N PHE A 286 0.97 3.07 10.20
CA PHE A 286 1.68 3.67 11.32
C PHE A 286 3.18 3.42 11.21
N ASP A 287 3.97 4.42 11.61
CA ASP A 287 5.42 4.26 11.75
C ASP A 287 5.71 3.38 12.98
N PRO A 288 6.40 2.25 12.82
CA PRO A 288 6.66 1.35 13.95
C PRO A 288 7.63 1.92 14.98
N GLU A 289 8.44 2.92 14.63
CA GLU A 289 9.39 3.57 15.53
C GLU A 289 8.79 4.78 16.24
N ASN A 290 7.78 5.41 15.62
CA ASN A 290 7.06 6.54 16.21
C ASN A 290 5.58 6.53 15.84
N THR A 291 4.78 5.92 16.68
CA THR A 291 3.35 5.69 16.47
C THR A 291 2.49 6.96 16.35
N ASN A 292 3.03 8.15 16.64
CA ASN A 292 2.37 9.41 16.30
C ASN A 292 2.42 9.72 14.81
N ILE A 293 3.36 9.10 14.10
CA ILE A 293 3.53 9.29 12.65
C ILE A 293 2.73 8.23 11.91
N VAL A 294 2.00 8.69 10.91
CA VAL A 294 1.27 7.84 9.97
C VAL A 294 1.62 8.28 8.57
N TYR A 295 1.86 7.32 7.69
CA TYR A 295 2.07 7.55 6.28
C TYR A 295 0.86 7.07 5.49
N CYS A 296 0.56 7.78 4.41
CA CYS A 296 -0.41 7.33 3.42
C CYS A 296 0.24 7.40 2.03
N VAL A 297 0.24 6.28 1.33
CA VAL A 297 0.65 6.22 -0.07
C VAL A 297 -0.59 6.23 -0.92
N GLY A 298 -0.65 7.14 -1.86
CA GLY A 298 -1.81 7.30 -2.73
C GLY A 298 -1.41 7.82 -4.10
N ALA A 299 -2.39 8.17 -4.89
CA ALA A 299 -2.22 8.76 -6.21
C ALA A 299 -3.13 9.96 -6.41
N CYS A 300 -2.67 10.92 -7.19
CA CYS A 300 -3.51 11.97 -7.73
C CYS A 300 -4.34 11.42 -8.91
N GLN A 301 -5.65 11.67 -8.93
CA GLN A 301 -6.49 11.26 -10.05
C GLN A 301 -6.13 11.94 -11.37
N ILE A 302 -5.63 13.18 -11.31
CA ILE A 302 -5.36 13.99 -12.50
C ILE A 302 -4.09 13.51 -13.20
N HIS A 303 -3.03 13.28 -12.44
CA HIS A 303 -1.70 12.97 -12.98
C HIS A 303 -1.34 11.48 -12.86
N GLN A 304 -2.07 10.72 -12.05
CA GLN A 304 -1.85 9.30 -11.78
C GLN A 304 -0.42 9.00 -11.29
N ASP A 305 0.19 9.95 -10.62
CA ASP A 305 1.49 9.82 -10.00
C ASP A 305 1.37 9.49 -8.51
N ILE A 306 2.44 8.91 -7.96
CA ILE A 306 2.49 8.49 -6.56
C ILE A 306 2.65 9.71 -5.68
N HIS A 307 1.80 9.82 -4.68
CA HIS A 307 1.90 10.82 -3.62
C HIS A 307 2.12 10.14 -2.26
N ILE A 308 3.00 10.71 -1.45
CA ILE A 308 3.21 10.29 -0.07
C ILE A 308 2.76 11.41 0.85
N PHE A 309 1.85 11.08 1.74
CA PHE A 309 1.34 11.97 2.78
C PHE A 309 1.82 11.48 4.14
N LYS A 310 2.04 12.42 5.04
CA LYS A 310 2.44 12.18 6.42
C LYS A 310 1.49 12.89 7.36
N SER A 311 1.08 12.21 8.39
CA SER A 311 0.51 12.76 9.61
C SER A 311 1.54 12.68 10.74
N SER A 312 1.54 13.67 11.64
CA SER A 312 2.36 13.66 12.86
C SER A 312 1.49 13.67 14.12
N ASP A 313 0.20 13.43 13.98
CA ASP A 313 -0.81 13.49 15.03
C ASP A 313 -1.80 12.30 14.96
N LYS A 314 -1.26 11.12 14.61
CA LYS A 314 -2.01 9.86 14.50
C LYS A 314 -3.13 9.89 13.46
N GLY A 315 -2.95 10.58 12.34
CA GLY A 315 -3.89 10.60 11.22
C GLY A 315 -4.94 11.70 11.28
N LYS A 316 -4.87 12.65 12.24
CA LYS A 316 -5.85 13.75 12.34
C LYS A 316 -5.62 14.83 11.30
N THR A 317 -4.36 15.15 11.00
CA THR A 317 -3.99 16.11 9.97
C THR A 317 -2.93 15.54 9.04
N TRP A 318 -2.95 15.95 7.77
CA TRP A 318 -2.12 15.37 6.73
C TRP A 318 -1.39 16.45 5.94
N ALA A 319 -0.14 16.17 5.58
CA ALA A 319 0.65 16.98 4.67
C ALA A 319 1.32 16.08 3.63
N ARG A 320 1.30 16.50 2.36
CA ARG A 320 2.05 15.82 1.30
C ARG A 320 3.54 16.08 1.52
N ILE A 321 4.32 15.01 1.61
CA ILE A 321 5.77 15.07 1.82
C ILE A 321 6.56 14.71 0.56
N ALA A 322 5.94 13.98 -0.38
CA ALA A 322 6.57 13.64 -1.63
C ALA A 322 5.54 13.44 -2.74
N ARG A 323 6.01 13.68 -3.96
CA ARG A 323 5.36 13.36 -5.22
C ARG A 323 6.38 12.69 -6.12
N SER A 324 6.00 11.64 -6.85
CA SER A 324 6.92 10.97 -7.75
C SER A 324 7.29 11.86 -8.93
N ASN A 325 8.52 11.70 -9.42
CA ASN A 325 9.02 12.32 -10.65
C ASN A 325 8.92 11.41 -11.87
N LEU A 326 8.16 10.34 -11.79
CA LEU A 326 8.04 9.28 -12.81
C LEU A 326 6.97 9.65 -13.86
N PHE A 327 7.09 10.82 -14.47
CA PHE A 327 6.00 11.58 -15.13
C PHE A 327 5.57 11.15 -16.52
N ASP A 328 6.22 10.21 -17.17
CA ASP A 328 5.99 10.07 -18.61
C ASP A 328 4.82 9.15 -19.02
N THR A 329 4.20 8.46 -18.07
CA THR A 329 3.08 7.58 -18.43
C THR A 329 2.12 7.48 -17.24
N HIS A 330 0.83 7.58 -17.48
CA HIS A 330 -0.25 7.40 -16.50
C HIS A 330 -0.35 5.96 -15.94
N GLU A 331 0.79 5.33 -15.60
CA GLU A 331 0.88 3.91 -15.29
C GLU A 331 1.53 3.61 -13.92
N TYR A 332 1.59 4.62 -13.02
CA TYR A 332 2.23 4.46 -11.70
C TYR A 332 1.21 4.45 -10.55
N TRP A 333 0.16 3.66 -10.68
CA TRP A 333 -0.74 3.45 -9.55
C TRP A 333 -0.04 2.65 -8.45
N PRO A 334 -0.05 3.11 -7.19
CA PRO A 334 0.44 2.33 -6.08
C PRO A 334 -0.61 1.29 -5.67
N TYR A 335 -0.36 0.02 -5.93
CA TYR A 335 -1.27 -1.05 -5.54
C TYR A 335 -1.09 -1.46 -4.09
N GLU A 336 0.14 -1.50 -3.65
CA GLU A 336 0.49 -1.86 -2.28
C GLU A 336 1.79 -1.14 -1.87
N SER A 337 1.93 -0.90 -0.58
CA SER A 337 3.17 -0.37 -0.02
C SER A 337 3.43 -0.93 1.37
N VAL A 338 4.71 -1.10 1.68
CA VAL A 338 5.17 -1.55 2.99
C VAL A 338 6.27 -0.64 3.50
N LEU A 339 6.34 -0.49 4.83
CA LEU A 339 7.36 0.31 5.50
C LEU A 339 8.37 -0.61 6.19
N ILE A 340 9.63 -0.51 5.81
CA ILE A 340 10.73 -1.30 6.38
C ILE A 340 11.90 -0.36 6.66
N ASN A 341 12.37 -0.29 7.90
CA ASN A 341 13.58 0.45 8.29
C ASN A 341 13.64 1.89 7.74
N GLY A 342 12.54 2.63 7.87
CA GLY A 342 12.45 4.03 7.41
C GLY A 342 12.35 4.20 5.89
N LYS A 343 12.15 3.12 5.13
CA LYS A 343 11.89 3.15 3.69
C LYS A 343 10.50 2.63 3.35
N LEU A 344 9.81 3.35 2.49
CA LEU A 344 8.60 2.87 1.84
C LEU A 344 8.99 2.10 0.58
N TYR A 345 8.49 0.88 0.45
CA TYR A 345 8.53 0.09 -0.78
C TYR A 345 7.14 0.13 -1.38
N ILE A 346 7.05 0.60 -2.60
CA ILE A 346 5.78 0.90 -3.27
C ILE A 346 5.69 0.07 -4.54
N TYR A 347 4.73 -0.84 -4.59
CA TYR A 347 4.46 -1.65 -5.76
C TYR A 347 3.53 -0.92 -6.72
N THR A 348 3.91 -0.90 -7.99
CA THR A 348 3.17 -0.28 -9.10
C THR A 348 3.13 -1.21 -10.30
N GLN A 349 2.37 -0.87 -11.33
CA GLN A 349 2.38 -1.61 -12.61
C GLN A 349 3.77 -1.68 -13.27
N LYS A 350 4.67 -0.76 -12.96
CA LYS A 350 6.01 -0.68 -13.56
C LYS A 350 7.10 -1.33 -12.72
N GLY A 351 6.77 -1.79 -11.53
CA GLY A 351 7.71 -2.42 -10.61
C GLY A 351 7.58 -1.92 -9.19
N VAL A 352 8.57 -2.21 -8.40
CA VAL A 352 8.67 -1.77 -7.00
C VAL A 352 9.68 -0.65 -6.88
N PHE A 353 9.24 0.48 -6.33
CA PHE A 353 10.06 1.65 -6.07
C PHE A 353 10.24 1.86 -4.58
N THR A 354 11.37 2.47 -4.18
CA THR A 354 11.61 2.87 -2.79
C THR A 354 11.56 4.37 -2.63
N TYR A 355 11.10 4.81 -1.47
CA TYR A 355 11.21 6.18 -1.00
C TYR A 355 11.77 6.18 0.42
N ASN A 356 12.91 6.85 0.62
CA ASN A 356 13.56 6.94 1.93
C ASN A 356 12.94 8.09 2.73
N LEU A 357 12.36 7.77 3.88
CA LEU A 357 11.69 8.75 4.76
C LEU A 357 12.67 9.64 5.52
N ASP A 358 13.91 9.19 5.72
CA ASP A 358 14.96 9.96 6.41
C ASP A 358 15.50 11.08 5.52
N ASN A 359 15.38 10.97 4.20
CA ASN A 359 15.85 11.97 3.24
C ASN A 359 14.93 13.21 3.13
N ASN A 360 13.98 13.36 4.05
CA ASN A 360 13.04 14.49 4.10
C ASN A 360 13.69 15.86 4.39
N SER A 361 14.99 15.92 4.52
CA SER A 361 15.75 17.18 4.57
C SER A 361 16.15 17.62 3.16
N GLY A 362 15.40 17.48 2.11
CA GLY A 362 15.54 18.13 0.79
C GLY A 362 16.97 18.45 0.25
N ILE A 363 17.97 17.87 0.85
CA ILE A 363 19.37 17.95 0.51
C ILE A 363 19.95 16.57 0.80
N GLU A 364 20.00 15.71 -0.22
CA GLU A 364 21.03 14.69 -0.18
C GLU A 364 22.34 15.40 0.16
N ASN A 365 23.10 14.83 1.10
CA ASN A 365 24.52 15.11 1.16
C ASN A 365 25.09 14.63 -0.18
N ILE A 366 25.07 15.49 -1.19
CA ILE A 366 25.91 15.32 -2.36
C ILE A 366 27.28 15.21 -1.73
N LYS A 367 27.83 14.01 -1.66
CA LYS A 367 29.25 13.81 -1.40
C LYS A 367 29.90 14.61 -2.50
N ALA A 368 30.32 15.83 -2.14
CA ALA A 368 31.10 16.64 -3.04
C ALA A 368 32.23 15.74 -3.47
N ASP A 369 32.29 15.42 -4.76
CA ASP A 369 33.51 14.86 -5.32
C ASP A 369 34.61 15.79 -4.87
N ASN A 370 35.52 15.30 -4.03
CA ASN A 370 36.57 16.09 -3.36
C ASN A 370 37.59 16.73 -4.34
N ASN A 371 37.23 16.78 -5.63
CA ASN A 371 38.07 17.33 -6.70
C ASN A 371 37.57 18.67 -7.28
N ASP A 372 36.36 19.13 -6.99
CA ASP A 372 35.92 20.46 -7.44
C ASP A 372 36.10 21.47 -6.30
N GLY A 373 37.00 22.42 -6.51
CA GLY A 373 37.37 23.44 -5.53
C GLY A 373 36.16 24.18 -4.97
N ALA A 374 36.27 24.65 -3.75
CA ALA A 374 35.29 25.16 -2.79
C ALA A 374 34.33 26.32 -3.25
N GLU A 375 34.17 26.56 -4.55
CA GLU A 375 33.44 27.70 -5.07
C GLU A 375 32.24 27.38 -5.99
N THR A 376 31.92 26.09 -6.23
CA THR A 376 30.81 25.76 -7.14
C THR A 376 29.46 26.04 -6.52
N LEU A 377 28.65 26.84 -7.20
CA LEU A 377 27.29 27.20 -6.82
C LEU A 377 26.27 26.32 -7.55
N TYR A 378 25.25 25.92 -6.82
CA TYR A 378 24.11 25.21 -7.39
C TYR A 378 22.82 25.94 -7.09
N ASP A 379 21.85 25.95 -8.01
CA ASP A 379 20.52 26.42 -7.72
C ASP A 379 19.78 25.42 -6.79
N LEU A 380 18.60 25.78 -6.33
CA LEU A 380 17.79 24.92 -5.44
C LEU A 380 17.28 23.63 -6.12
N MET A 381 17.47 23.51 -7.44
CA MET A 381 17.19 22.31 -8.23
C MET A 381 18.45 21.45 -8.49
N GLY A 382 19.58 21.79 -7.85
CA GLY A 382 20.84 21.05 -7.98
C GLY A 382 21.60 21.32 -9.30
N ARG A 383 21.19 22.29 -10.12
CA ARG A 383 21.89 22.64 -11.35
C ARG A 383 23.02 23.61 -11.04
N ARG A 384 24.19 23.34 -11.61
CA ARG A 384 25.35 24.22 -11.50
C ARG A 384 25.03 25.61 -12.05
N VAL A 385 25.42 26.65 -11.31
CA VAL A 385 25.20 28.05 -11.67
C VAL A 385 26.55 28.75 -11.81
N ASP A 386 26.88 29.14 -13.04
CA ASP A 386 28.12 29.85 -13.34
C ASP A 386 27.97 31.39 -13.19
N THR A 387 26.72 31.90 -13.29
CA THR A 387 26.39 33.32 -13.14
C THR A 387 25.23 33.52 -12.17
N PRO A 388 25.53 33.69 -10.87
CA PRO A 388 24.48 33.84 -9.87
C PRO A 388 23.81 35.22 -9.94
N ASN A 389 22.50 35.24 -9.71
CA ASN A 389 21.73 36.50 -9.65
C ASN A 389 21.71 37.07 -8.21
N PRO A 390 21.94 38.35 -8.00
CA PRO A 390 21.80 38.96 -6.70
C PRO A 390 20.39 38.79 -6.11
N GLY A 391 20.34 38.57 -4.80
CA GLY A 391 19.07 38.32 -4.08
C GLY A 391 18.52 36.91 -4.19
N THR A 392 19.18 36.02 -4.91
CA THR A 392 18.74 34.63 -5.08
C THR A 392 19.49 33.71 -4.12
N ILE A 393 18.81 32.65 -3.64
CA ILE A 393 19.40 31.63 -2.76
C ILE A 393 20.00 30.52 -3.62
N TYR A 394 21.22 30.14 -3.30
CA TYR A 394 21.98 29.04 -3.91
C TYR A 394 22.49 28.07 -2.84
N VAL A 395 22.97 26.93 -3.27
CA VAL A 395 23.66 25.95 -2.41
C VAL A 395 25.15 25.96 -2.77
N GLN A 396 26.00 26.14 -1.76
CA GLN A 396 27.46 26.06 -1.87
C GLN A 396 27.99 25.23 -0.71
N SER A 397 28.74 24.19 -1.02
CA SER A 397 29.31 23.25 -0.02
C SER A 397 28.25 22.75 0.99
N GLY A 398 27.03 22.40 0.51
CA GLY A 398 25.93 21.91 1.33
C GLY A 398 25.22 22.98 2.19
N LYS A 399 25.55 24.28 2.03
CA LYS A 399 24.92 25.37 2.78
C LYS A 399 24.14 26.28 1.84
N LYS A 400 22.95 26.70 2.27
CA LYS A 400 22.19 27.75 1.57
C LYS A 400 22.88 29.10 1.79
N ILE A 401 23.19 29.78 0.70
CA ILE A 401 23.76 31.14 0.70
C ILE A 401 22.90 32.04 -0.17
N MET A 402 22.85 33.32 0.17
CA MET A 402 22.22 34.35 -0.67
C MET A 402 23.32 35.23 -1.23
N ILE A 403 23.35 35.37 -2.54
CA ILE A 403 24.27 36.30 -3.21
C ILE A 403 23.70 37.71 -3.01
N LYS A 404 24.53 38.61 -2.50
CA LYS A 404 24.18 40.01 -2.28
C LYS A 404 24.38 40.85 -3.54
#